data_49a2122a2934a2082d1b20b442fa511d
#
_entry.id   49a2122a2934a2082d1b20b442fa511d
#
_cell.length_a   1.000
_cell.length_b   1.000
_cell.length_c   1.000
_cell.angle_alpha   90.00
_cell.angle_beta   90.00
_cell.angle_gamma   90.00
#
_symmetry.space_group_name_H-M   'P 1'
#
loop_
_entity.id
_entity.type
_entity.pdbx_description
1 polymer ?
#
loop_
_entity_poly.entity_id
_entity_poly.type
_entity_poly.pdbx_seq_one_letter_code
_entity_poly.pdbx_strand_id
1 'polypeptide(L)'
;MFKKATKRVFALSMILMSMFSVCSASAFRVGDQGAEVAEIQGQLVRLGYDVSADGDYGPATAEAVKVFQSSHGMAADGQVGPSTYSALLGKSMPVVSHGSNYINRTIISESMQYLGVPYVFGGTSPSGFDCSGYVQYVFAHAGVHLPRTADVQYEVGSPAGELMPGDLVFFSTYCPGVSHVGIYLGDRQFIHASSSVGVSVASLDSSYWGSCYVGARRVM
;
A
#
# COMPACT_ATOMS: atom_id res chain seq x y z
N MET A 1 -40.74 -62.88 -32.52
CA MET A 1 -40.71 -61.46 -32.72
C MET A 1 -40.08 -60.81 -31.46
N PHE A 2 -38.76 -60.66 -31.42
CA PHE A 2 -38.08 -60.13 -30.26
C PHE A 2 -37.54 -58.73 -30.59
N LYS A 3 -38.09 -57.68 -29.91
CA LYS A 3 -37.60 -56.32 -30.01
C LYS A 3 -36.35 -56.18 -29.15
N LYS A 4 -35.21 -55.86 -29.80
CA LYS A 4 -33.95 -55.49 -29.14
C LYS A 4 -34.09 -54.08 -28.56
N ALA A 5 -33.98 -53.95 -27.24
CA ALA A 5 -33.86 -52.67 -26.55
C ALA A 5 -32.41 -52.19 -26.60
N THR A 6 -32.17 -51.07 -27.29
CA THR A 6 -30.84 -50.44 -27.36
C THR A 6 -30.64 -49.58 -26.11
N LYS A 7 -29.77 -49.99 -25.22
CA LYS A 7 -29.32 -49.19 -24.06
C LYS A 7 -28.38 -48.06 -24.56
N ARG A 8 -28.87 -46.83 -24.51
CA ARG A 8 -28.02 -45.65 -24.70
C ARG A 8 -27.23 -45.46 -23.40
N VAL A 9 -25.92 -45.64 -23.49
CA VAL A 9 -24.97 -45.31 -22.42
C VAL A 9 -24.71 -43.81 -22.55
N PHE A 10 -25.22 -43.02 -21.60
CA PHE A 10 -24.80 -41.61 -21.45
C PHE A 10 -23.42 -41.60 -20.78
N ALA A 11 -22.39 -41.32 -21.57
CA ALA A 11 -21.07 -41.00 -21.05
C ALA A 11 -21.14 -39.62 -20.40
N LEU A 12 -21.16 -39.59 -19.06
CA LEU A 12 -21.02 -38.35 -18.28
C LEU A 12 -19.56 -37.94 -18.36
N SER A 13 -19.27 -37.00 -19.27
CA SER A 13 -17.95 -36.36 -19.36
C SER A 13 -17.76 -35.47 -18.11
N MET A 14 -17.04 -36.01 -17.14
CA MET A 14 -16.58 -35.28 -15.97
C MET A 14 -15.46 -34.35 -16.43
N ILE A 15 -15.80 -33.08 -16.74
CA ILE A 15 -14.82 -32.03 -16.95
C ILE A 15 -14.14 -31.80 -15.60
N LEU A 16 -12.96 -32.37 -15.47
CA LEU A 16 -12.05 -32.13 -14.36
C LEU A 16 -11.57 -30.67 -14.53
N MET A 17 -12.29 -29.76 -13.90
CA MET A 17 -11.88 -28.38 -13.78
C MET A 17 -10.67 -28.35 -12.84
N SER A 18 -9.48 -28.52 -13.42
CA SER A 18 -8.24 -28.30 -12.71
C SER A 18 -8.28 -26.86 -12.19
N MET A 19 -8.52 -26.72 -10.89
CA MET A 19 -8.21 -25.48 -10.17
C MET A 19 -6.71 -25.26 -10.33
N PHE A 20 -6.31 -24.55 -11.37
CA PHE A 20 -5.04 -23.85 -11.36
C PHE A 20 -5.13 -22.90 -10.19
N SER A 21 -4.54 -23.30 -9.05
CA SER A 21 -4.14 -22.35 -8.02
C SER A 21 -3.26 -21.35 -8.75
N VAL A 22 -3.81 -20.20 -9.07
CA VAL A 22 -3.03 -19.07 -9.59
C VAL A 22 -2.10 -18.77 -8.42
N CYS A 23 -0.88 -19.30 -8.49
CA CYS A 23 0.22 -18.83 -7.69
C CYS A 23 0.29 -17.34 -8.01
N SER A 24 -0.19 -16.51 -7.08
CA SER A 24 -0.14 -15.05 -7.24
C SER A 24 1.32 -14.73 -7.52
N ALA A 25 1.64 -14.40 -8.76
CA ALA A 25 2.99 -14.10 -9.17
C ALA A 25 3.47 -13.00 -8.22
N SER A 26 4.56 -13.28 -7.50
CA SER A 26 5.17 -12.29 -6.63
C SER A 26 5.41 -11.03 -7.44
N ALA A 27 4.94 -9.88 -6.96
CA ALA A 27 5.13 -8.60 -7.59
C ALA A 27 5.53 -7.58 -6.52
N PHE A 28 6.45 -6.67 -6.84
CA PHE A 28 6.73 -5.52 -5.99
C PHE A 28 5.59 -4.50 -6.12
N ARG A 29 5.15 -3.95 -5.00
CA ARG A 29 4.00 -3.04 -4.91
C ARG A 29 4.12 -2.13 -3.69
N VAL A 30 3.24 -1.15 -3.60
CA VAL A 30 3.21 -0.20 -2.47
C VAL A 30 3.26 -0.96 -1.13
N GLY A 31 4.20 -0.55 -0.27
CA GLY A 31 4.52 -1.15 1.01
C GLY A 31 5.66 -2.18 0.99
N ASP A 32 6.19 -2.56 -0.18
CA ASP A 32 7.40 -3.39 -0.25
C ASP A 32 8.65 -2.53 -0.05
N GLN A 33 9.69 -3.13 0.54
CA GLN A 33 10.95 -2.45 0.87
C GLN A 33 12.16 -3.33 0.55
N GLY A 34 13.30 -2.69 0.41
CA GLY A 34 14.58 -3.37 0.33
C GLY A 34 15.41 -3.03 -0.91
N ALA A 35 16.53 -3.73 -1.05
CA ALA A 35 17.51 -3.47 -2.11
C ALA A 35 16.93 -3.66 -3.52
N GLU A 36 16.04 -4.61 -3.71
CA GLU A 36 15.36 -4.86 -4.98
C GLU A 36 14.43 -3.70 -5.36
N VAL A 37 13.75 -3.10 -4.38
CA VAL A 37 12.92 -1.90 -4.57
C VAL A 37 13.83 -0.72 -4.95
N ALA A 38 14.94 -0.51 -4.23
CA ALA A 38 15.92 0.53 -4.56
C ALA A 38 16.50 0.35 -5.98
N GLU A 39 16.70 -0.89 -6.42
CA GLU A 39 17.15 -1.18 -7.77
C GLU A 39 16.10 -0.82 -8.83
N ILE A 40 14.83 -1.16 -8.59
CA ILE A 40 13.70 -0.79 -9.44
C ILE A 40 13.62 0.74 -9.56
N GLN A 41 13.63 1.44 -8.43
CA GLN A 41 13.60 2.91 -8.37
C GLN A 41 14.79 3.53 -9.07
N GLY A 42 16.00 3.03 -8.81
CA GLY A 42 17.22 3.49 -9.47
C GLY A 42 17.19 3.35 -10.99
N GLN A 43 16.52 2.32 -11.51
CA GLN A 43 16.32 2.18 -12.96
C GLN A 43 15.26 3.15 -13.49
N LEU A 44 14.17 3.38 -12.74
CA LEU A 44 13.16 4.39 -13.11
C LEU A 44 13.79 5.79 -13.17
N VAL A 45 14.63 6.15 -12.18
CA VAL A 45 15.40 7.43 -12.19
C VAL A 45 16.28 7.53 -13.43
N ARG A 46 17.02 6.47 -13.80
CA ARG A 46 17.84 6.44 -15.02
C ARG A 46 17.04 6.63 -16.31
N LEU A 47 15.78 6.20 -16.30
CA LEU A 47 14.84 6.39 -17.41
C LEU A 47 14.14 7.76 -17.38
N GLY A 48 14.45 8.61 -16.40
CA GLY A 48 13.93 9.98 -16.29
C GLY A 48 12.61 10.11 -15.54
N TYR A 49 12.20 9.09 -14.79
CA TYR A 49 11.04 9.19 -13.91
C TYR A 49 11.42 9.89 -12.59
N ASP A 50 10.52 10.72 -12.08
CA ASP A 50 10.70 11.48 -10.84
C ASP A 50 10.30 10.63 -9.64
N VAL A 51 11.24 9.82 -9.15
CA VAL A 51 11.10 8.98 -7.95
C VAL A 51 12.41 9.00 -7.15
N SER A 52 12.31 8.79 -5.84
CA SER A 52 13.46 8.56 -4.97
C SER A 52 13.88 7.08 -5.03
N ALA A 53 15.19 6.82 -5.06
CA ALA A 53 15.73 5.46 -4.95
C ALA A 53 16.06 5.13 -3.48
N ASP A 54 15.05 5.22 -2.61
CA ASP A 54 15.16 5.06 -1.16
C ASP A 54 14.91 3.62 -0.68
N GLY A 55 14.49 2.74 -1.60
CA GLY A 55 14.17 1.36 -1.27
C GLY A 55 12.78 1.15 -0.70
N ASP A 56 11.94 2.18 -0.64
CA ASP A 56 10.55 2.11 -0.19
C ASP A 56 9.60 2.24 -1.38
N TYR A 57 8.85 1.18 -1.71
CA TYR A 57 7.91 1.21 -2.81
C TYR A 57 6.66 2.01 -2.42
N GLY A 58 6.73 3.32 -2.58
CA GLY A 58 5.64 4.25 -2.28
C GLY A 58 4.71 4.51 -3.46
N PRO A 59 3.69 5.40 -3.26
CA PRO A 59 2.77 5.80 -4.32
C PRO A 59 3.44 6.45 -5.54
N ALA A 60 4.51 7.23 -5.34
CA ALA A 60 5.28 7.84 -6.41
C ALA A 60 5.95 6.77 -7.29
N THR A 61 6.55 5.75 -6.66
CA THR A 61 7.12 4.59 -7.36
C THR A 61 6.05 3.86 -8.17
N ALA A 62 4.86 3.61 -7.56
CA ALA A 62 3.76 2.95 -8.25
C ALA A 62 3.28 3.75 -9.48
N GLU A 63 3.19 5.07 -9.37
CA GLU A 63 2.78 5.92 -10.48
C GLU A 63 3.82 5.93 -11.61
N ALA A 64 5.10 6.03 -11.29
CA ALA A 64 6.18 5.92 -12.27
C ALA A 64 6.15 4.56 -13.00
N VAL A 65 5.88 3.48 -12.27
CA VAL A 65 5.72 2.14 -12.85
C VAL A 65 4.51 2.08 -13.79
N LYS A 66 3.37 2.67 -13.45
CA LYS A 66 2.21 2.74 -14.36
C LYS A 66 2.55 3.46 -15.67
N VAL A 67 3.26 4.59 -15.58
CA VAL A 67 3.70 5.33 -16.78
C VAL A 67 4.66 4.48 -17.61
N PHE A 68 5.62 3.81 -16.98
CA PHE A 68 6.52 2.87 -17.64
C PHE A 68 5.75 1.74 -18.34
N GLN A 69 4.85 1.08 -17.63
CA GLN A 69 4.02 -0.01 -18.16
C GLN A 69 3.20 0.45 -19.36
N SER A 70 2.53 1.60 -19.26
CA SER A 70 1.74 2.18 -20.36
C SER A 70 2.59 2.44 -21.60
N SER A 71 3.79 2.98 -21.44
CA SER A 71 4.71 3.28 -22.55
C SER A 71 5.27 2.02 -23.23
N HIS A 72 5.19 0.86 -22.55
CA HIS A 72 5.65 -0.44 -23.05
C HIS A 72 4.49 -1.38 -23.43
N GLY A 73 3.25 -0.87 -23.50
CA GLY A 73 2.08 -1.66 -23.88
C GLY A 73 1.68 -2.74 -22.87
N MET A 74 2.06 -2.56 -21.61
CA MET A 74 1.71 -3.45 -20.49
C MET A 74 0.46 -2.96 -19.77
N ALA A 75 -0.18 -3.84 -18.98
CA ALA A 75 -1.22 -3.43 -18.05
C ALA A 75 -0.63 -2.48 -16.99
N ALA A 76 -1.17 -1.25 -16.92
CA ALA A 76 -0.68 -0.20 -16.02
C ALA A 76 -1.27 -0.34 -14.62
N ASP A 77 -0.91 -1.40 -13.91
CA ASP A 77 -1.38 -1.68 -12.55
C ASP A 77 -0.49 -1.08 -11.45
N GLY A 78 0.68 -0.55 -11.83
CA GLY A 78 1.64 0.04 -10.90
C GLY A 78 2.34 -1.00 -10.02
N GLN A 79 2.34 -2.27 -10.42
CA GLN A 79 3.06 -3.34 -9.74
C GLN A 79 4.17 -3.89 -10.64
N VAL A 80 5.32 -4.19 -10.05
CA VAL A 80 6.45 -4.77 -10.81
C VAL A 80 6.40 -6.28 -10.67
N GLY A 81 5.59 -6.91 -11.52
CA GLY A 81 5.58 -8.36 -11.70
C GLY A 81 6.74 -8.83 -12.61
N PRO A 82 6.85 -10.15 -12.87
CA PRO A 82 7.97 -10.72 -13.64
C PRO A 82 8.18 -10.07 -15.00
N SER A 83 7.11 -9.75 -15.73
CA SER A 83 7.19 -9.11 -17.05
C SER A 83 7.70 -7.67 -16.94
N THR A 84 7.15 -6.88 -16.01
CA THR A 84 7.58 -5.50 -15.77
C THR A 84 9.03 -5.46 -15.26
N TYR A 85 9.38 -6.37 -14.34
CA TYR A 85 10.74 -6.48 -13.81
C TYR A 85 11.76 -6.78 -14.92
N SER A 86 11.45 -7.75 -15.78
CA SER A 86 12.31 -8.11 -16.90
C SER A 86 12.44 -6.97 -17.92
N ALA A 87 11.36 -6.27 -18.24
CA ALA A 87 11.39 -5.13 -19.15
C ALA A 87 12.19 -3.95 -18.58
N LEU A 88 12.08 -3.71 -17.27
CA LEU A 88 12.74 -2.59 -16.59
C LEU A 88 14.24 -2.85 -16.34
N LEU A 89 14.60 -4.06 -15.91
CA LEU A 89 15.94 -4.39 -15.41
C LEU A 89 16.72 -5.35 -16.33
N GLY A 90 16.09 -5.90 -17.38
CA GLY A 90 16.74 -6.83 -18.31
C GLY A 90 17.11 -8.19 -17.72
N LYS A 91 16.57 -8.56 -16.56
CA LYS A 91 16.87 -9.81 -15.85
C LYS A 91 15.61 -10.45 -15.27
N SER A 92 15.71 -11.73 -14.88
CA SER A 92 14.60 -12.42 -14.22
C SER A 92 14.35 -11.86 -12.83
N MET A 93 13.08 -11.77 -12.46
CA MET A 93 12.65 -11.32 -11.14
C MET A 93 13.10 -12.33 -10.07
N PRO A 94 13.73 -11.90 -8.95
CA PRO A 94 14.04 -12.78 -7.85
C PRO A 94 12.76 -13.30 -7.18
N VAL A 95 12.89 -14.38 -6.40
CA VAL A 95 11.77 -14.83 -5.55
C VAL A 95 11.57 -13.79 -4.45
N VAL A 96 10.47 -13.06 -4.53
CA VAL A 96 10.15 -12.02 -3.55
C VAL A 96 9.69 -12.69 -2.26
N SER A 97 10.51 -12.60 -1.21
CA SER A 97 10.13 -13.08 0.12
C SER A 97 9.40 -11.97 0.87
N HIS A 98 8.08 -12.07 0.98
CA HIS A 98 7.25 -11.09 1.67
C HIS A 98 7.16 -11.31 3.20
N GLY A 99 8.07 -12.10 3.79
CA GLY A 99 7.94 -12.61 5.17
C GLY A 99 8.00 -11.59 6.29
N SER A 100 8.75 -10.49 6.16
CA SER A 100 8.90 -9.51 7.25
C SER A 100 7.96 -8.31 7.18
N ASN A 101 7.29 -8.06 6.03
CA ASN A 101 6.48 -6.87 5.80
C ASN A 101 4.98 -7.14 5.56
N TYR A 102 4.46 -8.32 5.93
CA TYR A 102 3.06 -8.65 5.68
C TYR A 102 2.09 -7.67 6.36
N ILE A 103 2.36 -7.31 7.61
CA ILE A 103 1.51 -6.40 8.38
C ILE A 103 1.56 -4.99 7.79
N ASN A 104 2.76 -4.48 7.47
CA ASN A 104 2.92 -3.16 6.84
C ASN A 104 2.18 -3.09 5.51
N ARG A 105 2.29 -4.12 4.68
CA ARG A 105 1.56 -4.21 3.41
C ARG A 105 0.06 -4.24 3.60
N THR A 106 -0.42 -4.94 4.63
CA THR A 106 -1.85 -4.97 4.97
C THR A 106 -2.32 -3.58 5.34
N ILE A 107 -1.58 -2.87 6.21
CA ILE A 107 -1.89 -1.49 6.61
C ILE A 107 -1.93 -0.55 5.41
N ILE A 108 -0.90 -0.59 4.56
CA ILE A 108 -0.84 0.28 3.37
C ILE A 108 -1.98 -0.03 2.40
N SER A 109 -2.20 -1.32 2.09
CA SER A 109 -3.29 -1.74 1.20
C SER A 109 -4.66 -1.35 1.74
N GLU A 110 -4.87 -1.54 3.05
CA GLU A 110 -6.11 -1.16 3.72
C GLU A 110 -6.30 0.35 3.72
N SER A 111 -5.26 1.12 4.04
CA SER A 111 -5.34 2.58 4.08
C SER A 111 -5.80 3.18 2.75
N MET A 112 -5.31 2.67 1.64
CA MET A 112 -5.60 3.18 0.30
C MET A 112 -7.07 2.95 -0.14
N GLN A 113 -7.78 2.01 0.47
CA GLN A 113 -9.17 1.72 0.13
C GLN A 113 -10.14 2.86 0.52
N TYR A 114 -9.74 3.71 1.45
CA TYR A 114 -10.59 4.80 1.98
C TYR A 114 -10.30 6.16 1.37
N LEU A 115 -9.49 6.23 0.30
CA LEU A 115 -9.24 7.51 -0.40
C LEU A 115 -10.55 8.19 -0.77
N GLY A 116 -10.65 9.51 -0.46
CA GLY A 116 -11.83 10.32 -0.73
C GLY A 116 -12.94 10.21 0.32
N VAL A 117 -12.85 9.33 1.33
CA VAL A 117 -13.81 9.31 2.44
C VAL A 117 -13.79 10.65 3.16
N PRO A 118 -14.96 11.28 3.39
CA PRO A 118 -15.02 12.63 3.98
C PRO A 118 -14.48 12.68 5.40
N TYR A 119 -13.92 13.84 5.78
CA TYR A 119 -13.56 14.12 7.16
C TYR A 119 -14.80 14.38 8.00
N VAL A 120 -14.88 13.69 9.14
CA VAL A 120 -15.89 13.93 10.17
C VAL A 120 -15.21 13.98 11.52
N PHE A 121 -15.29 15.09 12.24
CA PHE A 121 -14.70 15.20 13.57
C PHE A 121 -15.30 14.12 14.52
N GLY A 122 -14.45 13.35 15.19
CA GLY A 122 -14.86 12.20 15.99
C GLY A 122 -15.18 10.94 15.17
N GLY A 123 -15.08 10.98 13.84
CA GLY A 123 -15.40 9.87 12.94
C GLY A 123 -14.39 8.72 13.02
N THR A 124 -14.90 7.48 13.01
CA THR A 124 -14.11 6.24 13.14
C THR A 124 -14.55 5.15 12.17
N SER A 125 -15.27 5.50 11.11
CA SER A 125 -15.84 4.53 10.17
C SER A 125 -15.78 5.04 8.73
N PRO A 126 -15.99 4.18 7.71
CA PRO A 126 -16.03 4.59 6.30
C PRO A 126 -17.12 5.61 5.95
N SER A 127 -18.04 5.92 6.85
CA SER A 127 -19.00 7.03 6.68
C SER A 127 -18.37 8.41 6.90
N GLY A 128 -17.19 8.44 7.53
CA GLY A 128 -16.39 9.62 7.79
C GLY A 128 -15.37 9.37 8.88
N PHE A 129 -14.18 9.91 8.69
CA PHE A 129 -13.05 9.76 9.62
C PHE A 129 -12.53 11.11 10.10
N ASP A 130 -12.08 11.17 11.36
CA ASP A 130 -11.04 12.12 11.73
C ASP A 130 -9.64 11.48 11.56
N CYS A 131 -8.56 12.25 11.78
CA CYS A 131 -7.20 11.79 11.51
C CYS A 131 -6.82 10.54 12.32
N SER A 132 -7.04 10.55 13.62
CA SER A 132 -6.68 9.44 14.51
C SER A 132 -7.68 8.28 14.44
N GLY A 133 -8.97 8.55 14.19
CA GLY A 133 -9.98 7.53 13.94
C GLY A 133 -9.74 6.75 12.66
N TYR A 134 -9.27 7.41 11.60
CA TYR A 134 -8.83 6.78 10.37
C TYR A 134 -7.66 5.82 10.61
N VAL A 135 -6.60 6.31 11.26
CA VAL A 135 -5.43 5.50 11.59
C VAL A 135 -5.80 4.33 12.49
N GLN A 136 -6.59 4.57 13.54
CA GLN A 136 -7.08 3.52 14.44
C GLN A 136 -7.86 2.44 13.67
N TYR A 137 -8.73 2.84 12.76
CA TYR A 137 -9.54 1.93 11.95
C TYR A 137 -8.68 1.04 11.05
N VAL A 138 -7.75 1.63 10.29
CA VAL A 138 -6.85 0.91 9.39
C VAL A 138 -5.98 -0.10 10.15
N PHE A 139 -5.39 0.32 11.26
CA PHE A 139 -4.52 -0.55 12.07
C PHE A 139 -5.30 -1.69 12.75
N ALA A 140 -6.54 -1.45 13.17
CA ALA A 140 -7.40 -2.50 13.74
C ALA A 140 -7.68 -3.63 12.74
N HIS A 141 -7.83 -3.33 11.44
CA HIS A 141 -7.96 -4.35 10.38
C HIS A 141 -6.69 -5.17 10.17
N ALA A 142 -5.53 -4.63 10.53
CA ALA A 142 -4.26 -5.36 10.56
C ALA A 142 -4.00 -6.07 11.91
N GLY A 143 -4.97 -6.03 12.85
CA GLY A 143 -4.85 -6.64 14.18
C GLY A 143 -4.09 -5.81 15.20
N VAL A 144 -3.80 -4.54 14.91
CA VAL A 144 -3.07 -3.61 15.79
C VAL A 144 -4.06 -2.61 16.39
N HIS A 145 -4.17 -2.58 17.73
CA HIS A 145 -5.09 -1.68 18.44
C HIS A 145 -4.38 -0.42 18.90
N LEU A 146 -4.80 0.72 18.37
CA LEU A 146 -4.27 2.03 18.71
C LEU A 146 -5.22 2.82 19.61
N PRO A 147 -4.71 3.74 20.44
CA PRO A 147 -5.53 4.70 21.19
C PRO A 147 -6.37 5.58 20.26
N ARG A 148 -7.39 6.25 20.86
CA ARG A 148 -8.36 7.02 20.05
C ARG A 148 -7.81 8.33 19.49
N THR A 149 -6.95 9.04 20.21
CA THR A 149 -6.51 10.39 19.86
C THR A 149 -5.06 10.44 19.40
N ALA A 150 -4.72 11.41 18.56
CA ALA A 150 -3.39 11.51 17.94
C ALA A 150 -2.27 11.71 18.97
N ASP A 151 -2.51 12.51 19.99
CA ASP A 151 -1.56 12.74 21.09
C ASP A 151 -1.26 11.46 21.87
N VAL A 152 -2.28 10.65 22.20
CA VAL A 152 -2.09 9.37 22.87
C VAL A 152 -1.49 8.31 21.93
N GLN A 153 -1.80 8.36 20.61
CA GLN A 153 -1.13 7.52 19.62
C GLN A 153 0.38 7.83 19.51
N TYR A 154 0.78 9.08 19.74
CA TYR A 154 2.20 9.46 19.78
C TYR A 154 2.95 8.89 20.96
N GLU A 155 2.27 8.53 22.05
CA GLU A 155 2.89 7.93 23.24
C GLU A 155 3.11 6.41 23.13
N VAL A 156 2.56 5.76 22.08
CA VAL A 156 2.72 4.32 21.87
C VAL A 156 3.78 4.01 20.82
N GLY A 157 4.36 2.82 20.93
CA GLY A 157 5.42 2.38 20.02
C GLY A 157 6.79 2.99 20.33
N SER A 158 7.71 2.85 19.39
CA SER A 158 9.07 3.39 19.47
C SER A 158 9.27 4.55 18.51
N PRO A 159 10.13 5.54 18.82
CA PRO A 159 10.50 6.57 17.87
C PRO A 159 11.06 5.95 16.58
N ALA A 160 10.52 6.34 15.44
CA ALA A 160 11.03 5.93 14.14
C ALA A 160 12.12 6.93 13.69
N GLY A 161 13.37 6.47 13.61
CA GLY A 161 14.49 7.29 13.12
C GLY A 161 14.47 7.41 11.60
N GLU A 162 14.58 6.27 10.92
CA GLU A 162 14.36 6.15 9.48
C GLU A 162 12.92 5.72 9.23
N LEU A 163 12.20 6.49 8.43
CA LEU A 163 10.79 6.24 8.14
C LEU A 163 10.63 5.03 7.24
N MET A 164 9.71 4.14 7.61
CA MET A 164 9.33 2.97 6.82
C MET A 164 7.81 2.96 6.59
N PRO A 165 7.31 2.49 5.42
CA PRO A 165 5.88 2.36 5.18
C PRO A 165 5.17 1.64 6.33
N GLY A 166 4.05 2.23 6.79
CA GLY A 166 3.33 1.78 7.99
C GLY A 166 3.69 2.52 9.27
N ASP A 167 4.77 3.32 9.30
CA ASP A 167 5.04 4.20 10.44
C ASP A 167 3.96 5.28 10.57
N LEU A 168 3.65 5.67 11.79
CA LEU A 168 2.78 6.81 12.07
C LEU A 168 3.59 8.10 12.03
N VAL A 169 3.13 9.08 11.29
CA VAL A 169 3.71 10.43 11.21
C VAL A 169 2.78 11.44 11.88
N PHE A 170 3.35 12.30 12.71
CA PHE A 170 2.61 13.19 13.61
C PHE A 170 2.94 14.65 13.37
N PHE A 171 1.91 15.49 13.55
CA PHE A 171 1.99 16.92 13.22
C PHE A 171 1.32 17.77 14.30
N SER A 172 1.84 19.01 14.45
CA SER A 172 1.24 20.08 15.24
C SER A 172 0.51 21.04 14.30
N THR A 173 -0.81 20.89 14.15
CA THR A 173 -1.59 21.64 13.15
C THR A 173 -2.46 22.73 13.73
N TYR A 174 -3.47 22.38 14.54
CA TYR A 174 -4.48 23.32 15.06
C TYR A 174 -4.32 23.67 16.55
N CYS A 175 -3.43 22.98 17.27
CA CYS A 175 -3.09 23.29 18.65
C CYS A 175 -1.63 22.94 18.94
N PRO A 176 -1.01 23.52 19.99
CA PRO A 176 0.34 23.15 20.43
C PRO A 176 0.44 21.66 20.77
N GLY A 177 1.54 21.02 20.41
CA GLY A 177 1.75 19.58 20.58
C GLY A 177 1.19 18.76 19.42
N VAL A 178 1.11 17.43 19.58
CA VAL A 178 0.57 16.53 18.57
C VAL A 178 -0.94 16.69 18.46
N SER A 179 -1.40 17.08 17.29
CA SER A 179 -2.82 17.28 17.00
C SER A 179 -3.31 16.61 15.72
N HIS A 180 -2.39 16.03 14.93
CA HIS A 180 -2.73 15.34 13.71
C HIS A 180 -1.81 14.14 13.48
N VAL A 181 -2.31 13.13 12.76
CA VAL A 181 -1.60 11.88 12.46
C VAL A 181 -1.93 11.38 11.06
N GLY A 182 -0.95 10.72 10.43
CA GLY A 182 -1.11 9.98 9.19
C GLY A 182 -0.27 8.71 9.19
N ILE A 183 -0.40 7.91 8.14
CA ILE A 183 0.36 6.68 7.90
C ILE A 183 1.36 6.96 6.78
N TYR A 184 2.64 6.74 7.05
CA TYR A 184 3.70 6.90 6.06
C TYR A 184 3.59 5.80 4.98
N LEU A 185 3.74 6.20 3.72
CA LEU A 185 3.58 5.32 2.55
C LEU A 185 4.90 4.98 1.84
N GLY A 186 5.99 5.64 2.19
CA GLY A 186 7.22 5.69 1.40
C GLY A 186 7.29 6.97 0.55
N ASP A 187 8.43 7.20 -0.12
CA ASP A 187 8.64 8.33 -1.05
C ASP A 187 8.29 9.71 -0.44
N ARG A 188 8.55 9.91 0.84
CA ARG A 188 8.20 11.14 1.57
C ARG A 188 6.70 11.47 1.59
N GLN A 189 5.84 10.46 1.30
CA GLN A 189 4.39 10.60 1.26
C GLN A 189 3.72 9.92 2.46
N PHE A 190 2.56 10.42 2.83
CA PHE A 190 1.73 9.84 3.88
C PHE A 190 0.24 10.00 3.53
N ILE A 191 -0.59 9.10 4.04
CA ILE A 191 -2.04 9.15 3.90
C ILE A 191 -2.68 9.53 5.23
N HIS A 192 -3.67 10.41 5.19
CA HIS A 192 -4.34 10.91 6.38
C HIS A 192 -5.77 11.33 6.07
N ALA A 193 -6.63 11.48 7.08
CA ALA A 193 -7.91 12.14 6.94
C ALA A 193 -7.72 13.66 7.11
N SER A 194 -7.74 14.37 5.98
CA SER A 194 -7.63 15.84 5.92
C SER A 194 -8.98 16.49 6.22
N SER A 195 -9.01 17.50 7.06
CA SER A 195 -10.23 18.27 7.36
C SER A 195 -10.79 19.04 6.15
N SER A 196 -10.00 19.24 5.11
CA SER A 196 -10.41 19.99 3.90
C SER A 196 -10.85 19.12 2.74
N VAL A 197 -10.24 17.91 2.57
CA VAL A 197 -10.45 17.08 1.38
C VAL A 197 -10.77 15.61 1.71
N GLY A 198 -10.88 15.26 2.99
CA GLY A 198 -11.09 13.87 3.42
C GLY A 198 -9.80 13.05 3.37
N VAL A 199 -9.93 11.72 3.28
CA VAL A 199 -8.78 10.83 3.21
C VAL A 199 -8.02 11.06 1.91
N SER A 200 -6.76 11.47 2.04
CA SER A 200 -5.92 11.87 0.91
C SER A 200 -4.44 11.61 1.19
N VAL A 201 -3.64 11.57 0.13
CA VAL A 201 -2.17 11.48 0.22
C VAL A 201 -1.60 12.88 0.20
N ALA A 202 -0.60 13.12 1.06
CA ALA A 202 0.13 14.37 1.16
C ALA A 202 1.64 14.10 1.23
N SER A 203 2.46 15.12 0.96
CA SER A 203 3.92 15.01 1.02
C SER A 203 4.48 15.69 2.27
N LEU A 204 5.43 15.01 2.93
CA LEU A 204 6.26 15.58 4.01
C LEU A 204 7.14 16.74 3.52
N ASP A 205 7.41 16.82 2.22
CA ASP A 205 8.24 17.87 1.62
C ASP A 205 7.43 19.13 1.29
N SER A 206 6.10 19.10 1.44
CA SER A 206 5.32 20.32 1.31
C SER A 206 5.65 21.31 2.42
N SER A 207 5.63 22.61 2.11
CA SER A 207 5.95 23.66 3.08
C SER A 207 5.06 23.60 4.33
N TYR A 208 3.78 23.25 4.17
CA TYR A 208 2.84 23.13 5.28
C TYR A 208 3.16 21.91 6.17
N TRP A 209 3.19 20.71 5.60
CA TRP A 209 3.37 19.50 6.40
C TRP A 209 4.78 19.39 6.97
N GLY A 210 5.79 19.82 6.22
CA GLY A 210 7.17 19.88 6.73
C GLY A 210 7.32 20.80 7.92
N SER A 211 6.66 21.97 7.94
CA SER A 211 6.71 22.92 9.06
C SER A 211 5.94 22.45 10.30
N CYS A 212 4.91 21.60 10.12
CA CYS A 212 4.09 21.07 11.21
C CYS A 212 4.58 19.71 11.76
N TYR A 213 5.58 19.09 11.12
CA TYR A 213 6.05 17.75 11.48
C TYR A 213 6.65 17.72 12.89
N VAL A 214 6.21 16.79 13.73
CA VAL A 214 6.67 16.60 15.11
C VAL A 214 7.59 15.40 15.24
N GLY A 215 7.29 14.32 14.54
CA GLY A 215 8.04 13.06 14.62
C GLY A 215 7.23 11.86 14.14
N ALA A 216 7.81 10.69 14.27
CA ALA A 216 7.17 9.44 13.88
C ALA A 216 7.28 8.36 14.94
N ARG A 217 6.34 7.39 14.88
CA ARG A 217 6.30 6.21 15.74
C ARG A 217 6.16 4.94 14.92
N ARG A 218 6.92 3.92 15.30
CA ARG A 218 6.75 2.54 14.83
C ARG A 218 6.03 1.75 15.92
N VAL A 219 4.85 1.22 15.57
CA VAL A 219 3.96 0.54 16.52
C VAL A 219 3.89 -0.98 16.30
N MET A 220 4.80 -1.49 15.45
CA MET A 220 4.93 -2.92 15.11
C MET A 220 6.37 -3.36 15.16
#